data_1785504d96eaaefc9ab0d76bf5290ea2
#
_entry.id   1785504d96eaaefc9ab0d76bf5290ea2
#
_cell.length_a   1.000
_cell.length_b   1.000
_cell.length_c   1.000
_cell.angle_alpha   90.00
_cell.angle_beta   90.00
_cell.angle_gamma   90.00
#
_symmetry.space_group_name_H-M   'P 1'
#
loop_
_entity.id
_entity.type
_entity.pdbx_description
1 polymer ?
#
loop_
_entity_poly.entity_id
_entity_poly.type
_entity_poly.pdbx_seq_one_letter_code
_entity_poly.pdbx_strand_id
1 'polypeptide(L)'
;MKTFFIFSGVFVLVLLTAYNIWAEMDRVKEQTTASAISPLYKNGLAYAEFGADSGKGNIIGMQPFLTPANYASGANFKSILRVYFEVLKKENKITPKSVVVLPEYIGTWLVTANEKTEIYKQPTVDAAMTTLVITNLYKFFINYFNAPATDKMKYALFSMKAKHMCEIYEATFSQLAKEYNCVIVAGSIALPDLFINSKGCLEITPNGKIYNTAVVFGPGGKIIPPLVKKIFPVDDEQVFSACGKPDQTPIFSTRAGRMALLICADSWFPDAYSTVAGKADFVVIPSLGGADSVWNAPWNGYNGFKAPADVDTTLYRKITEGDAWIKYSMGRRAPQSKIHNGLNIFFTGDLWDLKPEGRVLVLRDDSLTVLAPAPKQGRIVNLYLP
;
A
#
# COMPACT_ATOMS: atom_id res chain seq x y z
N MET A 1 -37.01 -39.76 18.55
CA MET A 1 -36.82 -38.43 17.92
C MET A 1 -35.98 -37.48 18.79
N LYS A 2 -36.39 -37.15 20.03
CA LYS A 2 -35.59 -36.25 20.93
C LYS A 2 -34.13 -36.68 21.12
N THR A 3 -33.87 -37.95 21.35
CA THR A 3 -32.52 -38.51 21.57
C THR A 3 -31.63 -38.32 20.32
N PHE A 4 -32.18 -38.53 19.13
CA PHE A 4 -31.48 -38.34 17.85
C PHE A 4 -31.02 -36.88 17.67
N PHE A 5 -31.91 -35.91 17.95
CA PHE A 5 -31.58 -34.48 17.89
C PHE A 5 -30.50 -34.06 18.90
N ILE A 6 -30.51 -34.68 20.11
CA ILE A 6 -29.47 -34.42 21.12
C ILE A 6 -28.11 -34.94 20.64
N PHE A 7 -28.03 -36.17 20.14
CA PHE A 7 -26.80 -36.73 19.60
C PHE A 7 -26.26 -35.94 18.39
N SER A 8 -27.14 -35.52 17.47
CA SER A 8 -26.75 -34.68 16.33
C SER A 8 -26.23 -33.32 16.79
N GLY A 9 -26.85 -32.70 17.80
CA GLY A 9 -26.42 -31.40 18.33
C GLY A 9 -25.05 -31.51 19.04
N VAL A 10 -24.82 -32.55 19.83
CA VAL A 10 -23.54 -32.81 20.49
C VAL A 10 -22.43 -33.08 19.45
N PHE A 11 -22.72 -33.87 18.43
CA PHE A 11 -21.76 -34.14 17.35
C PHE A 11 -21.35 -32.88 16.60
N VAL A 12 -22.29 -32.01 16.23
CA VAL A 12 -22.01 -30.69 15.59
C VAL A 12 -21.16 -29.82 16.51
N LEU A 13 -21.49 -29.80 17.80
CA LEU A 13 -20.70 -29.00 18.77
C LEU A 13 -19.27 -29.49 18.87
N VAL A 14 -19.04 -30.80 18.88
CA VAL A 14 -17.70 -31.42 18.90
C VAL A 14 -16.92 -31.05 17.65
N LEU A 15 -17.55 -31.12 16.46
CA LEU A 15 -16.89 -30.72 15.20
C LEU A 15 -16.53 -29.23 15.18
N LEU A 16 -17.44 -28.36 15.62
CA LEU A 16 -17.16 -26.92 15.70
C LEU A 16 -16.03 -26.61 16.69
N THR A 17 -15.99 -27.30 17.83
CA THR A 17 -14.92 -27.16 18.83
C THR A 17 -13.58 -27.62 18.26
N ALA A 18 -13.55 -28.78 17.60
CA ALA A 18 -12.35 -29.33 16.98
C ALA A 18 -11.84 -28.38 15.86
N TYR A 19 -12.75 -27.85 15.03
CA TYR A 19 -12.41 -26.85 14.02
C TYR A 19 -11.80 -25.59 14.66
N ASN A 20 -12.41 -25.03 15.70
CA ASN A 20 -11.88 -23.83 16.36
C ASN A 20 -10.49 -24.06 16.98
N ILE A 21 -10.29 -25.21 17.63
CA ILE A 21 -8.97 -25.58 18.17
C ILE A 21 -7.96 -25.67 17.03
N TRP A 22 -8.28 -26.39 15.95
CA TRP A 22 -7.39 -26.51 14.79
C TRP A 22 -7.11 -25.16 14.14
N ALA A 23 -8.10 -24.28 13.98
CA ALA A 23 -7.95 -22.96 13.37
C ALA A 23 -7.03 -22.04 14.19
N GLU A 24 -7.01 -22.18 15.53
CA GLU A 24 -6.15 -21.38 16.41
C GLU A 24 -4.75 -22.01 16.63
N MET A 25 -4.56 -23.30 16.31
CA MET A 25 -3.24 -23.94 16.41
C MET A 25 -2.23 -23.32 15.45
N ASP A 26 -0.98 -23.18 15.88
CA ASP A 26 0.16 -22.71 15.08
C ASP A 26 0.00 -21.28 14.49
N ARG A 27 -0.90 -20.48 15.05
CA ARG A 27 -0.96 -19.06 14.72
C ARG A 27 0.30 -18.33 15.20
N VAL A 28 0.81 -17.45 14.34
CA VAL A 28 1.96 -16.61 14.68
C VAL A 28 1.59 -15.65 15.81
N LYS A 29 2.41 -15.64 16.86
CA LYS A 29 2.25 -14.70 17.97
C LYS A 29 2.84 -13.33 17.62
N GLU A 30 2.35 -12.29 18.29
CA GLU A 30 2.87 -10.94 18.18
C GLU A 30 4.27 -10.83 18.84
N GLN A 31 5.25 -11.45 18.20
CA GLN A 31 6.65 -11.44 18.62
C GLN A 31 7.53 -11.23 17.38
N THR A 32 8.55 -10.39 17.53
CA THR A 32 9.55 -10.22 16.46
C THR A 32 10.35 -11.50 16.35
N THR A 33 10.19 -12.23 15.25
CA THR A 33 11.06 -13.34 14.92
C THR A 33 12.32 -12.81 14.23
N ALA A 34 13.49 -13.26 14.66
CA ALA A 34 14.77 -12.85 14.03
C ALA A 34 14.83 -13.18 12.52
N SER A 35 13.99 -14.11 12.05
CA SER A 35 13.84 -14.47 10.65
C SER A 35 13.11 -13.41 9.79
N ALA A 36 12.39 -12.47 10.41
CA ALA A 36 11.72 -11.39 9.67
C ALA A 36 12.72 -10.38 9.07
N ILE A 37 13.89 -10.26 9.69
CA ILE A 37 15.00 -9.44 9.16
C ILE A 37 15.82 -10.34 8.25
N SER A 38 15.50 -10.32 6.96
CA SER A 38 16.20 -11.13 5.96
C SER A 38 17.71 -10.87 5.96
N PRO A 39 18.56 -11.92 5.77
CA PRO A 39 20.00 -11.77 5.51
C PRO A 39 20.32 -10.81 4.35
N LEU A 40 19.35 -10.55 3.45
CA LEU A 40 19.46 -9.61 2.32
C LEU A 40 19.89 -8.20 2.75
N TYR A 41 19.53 -7.77 3.96
CA TYR A 41 19.90 -6.44 4.47
C TYR A 41 21.35 -6.36 4.97
N LYS A 42 22.06 -7.47 5.12
CA LYS A 42 23.47 -7.50 5.51
C LYS A 42 24.39 -6.86 4.48
N ASN A 43 23.98 -6.84 3.20
CA ASN A 43 24.75 -6.29 2.08
C ASN A 43 24.46 -4.80 1.79
N GLY A 44 23.69 -4.14 2.65
CA GLY A 44 23.28 -2.74 2.48
C GLY A 44 22.09 -2.58 1.54
N LEU A 45 21.38 -1.46 1.71
CA LEU A 45 20.26 -1.06 0.84
C LEU A 45 20.79 -0.32 -0.39
N ALA A 46 20.12 -0.47 -1.52
CA ALA A 46 20.37 0.40 -2.66
C ALA A 46 19.92 1.83 -2.31
N TYR A 47 20.75 2.81 -2.66
CA TYR A 47 20.50 4.21 -2.36
C TYR A 47 20.66 5.06 -3.62
N ALA A 48 19.73 5.95 -3.88
CA ALA A 48 19.82 6.94 -4.94
C ALA A 48 19.46 8.32 -4.38
N GLU A 49 20.21 9.34 -4.77
CA GLU A 49 20.03 10.71 -4.30
C GLU A 49 19.93 11.69 -5.46
N PHE A 50 19.02 12.65 -5.34
CA PHE A 50 18.73 13.67 -6.35
C PHE A 50 18.72 15.04 -5.70
N GLY A 51 19.49 15.96 -6.29
CA GLY A 51 19.65 17.30 -5.78
C GLY A 51 20.67 17.40 -4.65
N ALA A 52 20.75 18.58 -4.06
CA ALA A 52 21.57 18.87 -2.89
C ALA A 52 20.68 19.44 -1.77
N ASP A 53 21.05 19.19 -0.53
CA ASP A 53 20.32 19.72 0.62
C ASP A 53 20.37 21.26 0.65
N SER A 54 19.25 21.88 0.34
CA SER A 54 19.04 23.33 0.40
C SER A 54 18.50 23.80 1.77
N GLY A 55 18.29 22.87 2.70
CA GLY A 55 17.62 23.13 3.98
C GLY A 55 16.09 23.24 3.86
N LYS A 56 15.50 23.07 2.67
CA LYS A 56 14.05 23.11 2.47
C LYS A 56 13.37 21.77 2.77
N GLY A 57 14.12 20.70 2.85
CA GLY A 57 13.64 19.35 3.14
C GLY A 57 13.74 18.40 1.94
N ASN A 58 13.25 17.20 2.12
CA ASN A 58 13.38 16.14 1.13
C ASN A 58 12.17 15.23 1.09
N ILE A 59 11.99 14.55 -0.06
CA ILE A 59 11.06 13.45 -0.23
C ILE A 59 11.87 12.16 -0.26
N ILE A 60 11.53 11.22 0.62
CA ILE A 60 12.24 9.95 0.73
C ILE A 60 11.31 8.83 0.31
N GLY A 61 11.55 8.23 -0.85
CA GLY A 61 10.87 7.00 -1.27
C GLY A 61 11.51 5.78 -0.63
N MET A 62 10.73 5.02 0.11
CA MET A 62 11.11 3.69 0.58
C MET A 62 10.49 2.62 -0.28
N GLN A 63 11.32 1.78 -0.88
CA GLN A 63 10.92 0.63 -1.67
C GLN A 63 11.41 -0.65 -0.96
N PRO A 64 10.74 -1.05 0.14
CA PRO A 64 11.14 -2.25 0.87
C PRO A 64 10.84 -3.49 0.04
N PHE A 65 11.78 -4.45 0.01
CA PHE A 65 11.53 -5.76 -0.57
C PHE A 65 10.83 -6.63 0.47
N LEU A 66 9.54 -6.89 0.24
CA LEU A 66 8.67 -7.56 1.22
C LEU A 66 8.33 -8.99 0.80
N THR A 67 8.26 -9.88 1.80
CA THR A 67 7.90 -11.27 1.67
C THR A 67 6.73 -11.60 2.59
N PRO A 68 6.03 -12.74 2.43
CA PRO A 68 4.94 -13.14 3.33
C PRO A 68 5.34 -13.13 4.81
N ALA A 69 6.58 -13.53 5.14
CA ALA A 69 7.09 -13.55 6.50
C ALA A 69 7.14 -12.16 7.16
N ASN A 70 7.28 -11.08 6.38
CA ASN A 70 7.26 -9.72 6.89
C ASN A 70 5.86 -9.29 7.37
N TYR A 71 4.81 -9.95 6.89
CA TYR A 71 3.42 -9.72 7.26
C TYR A 71 2.89 -10.70 8.31
N ALA A 72 3.75 -11.58 8.82
CA ALA A 72 3.33 -12.60 9.78
C ALA A 72 2.85 -12.03 11.13
N SER A 73 3.28 -10.83 11.50
CA SER A 73 2.77 -10.08 12.66
C SER A 73 3.01 -8.58 12.46
N GLY A 74 2.34 -7.75 13.26
CA GLY A 74 2.60 -6.31 13.30
C GLY A 74 4.03 -5.99 13.73
N ALA A 75 4.61 -6.77 14.63
CA ALA A 75 6.00 -6.63 15.05
C ALA A 75 6.98 -6.91 13.89
N ASN A 76 6.73 -7.95 13.09
CA ASN A 76 7.54 -8.27 11.91
C ASN A 76 7.45 -7.15 10.87
N PHE A 77 6.23 -6.71 10.54
CA PHE A 77 6.00 -5.62 9.59
C PHE A 77 6.70 -4.33 10.01
N LYS A 78 6.54 -3.93 11.25
CA LYS A 78 7.23 -2.74 11.78
C LYS A 78 8.75 -2.88 11.78
N SER A 79 9.28 -4.06 12.13
CA SER A 79 10.71 -4.32 12.22
C SER A 79 11.40 -4.20 10.86
N ILE A 80 10.78 -4.73 9.81
CA ILE A 80 11.36 -4.60 8.46
C ILE A 80 11.38 -3.15 7.98
N LEU A 81 10.31 -2.39 8.21
CA LEU A 81 10.28 -0.97 7.86
C LEU A 81 11.32 -0.18 8.67
N ARG A 82 11.47 -0.47 9.96
CA ARG A 82 12.46 0.19 10.82
C ARG A 82 13.88 0.07 10.29
N VAL A 83 14.26 -1.02 9.63
CA VAL A 83 15.60 -1.15 9.01
C VAL A 83 15.92 0.01 8.07
N TYR A 84 14.95 0.41 7.24
CA TYR A 84 15.11 1.51 6.30
C TYR A 84 15.24 2.86 7.03
N PHE A 85 14.45 3.07 8.06
CA PHE A 85 14.51 4.29 8.88
C PHE A 85 15.85 4.39 9.64
N GLU A 86 16.38 3.27 10.16
CA GLU A 86 17.68 3.25 10.84
C GLU A 86 18.84 3.61 9.89
N VAL A 87 18.79 3.13 8.64
CA VAL A 87 19.76 3.53 7.61
C VAL A 87 19.69 5.04 7.37
N LEU A 88 18.50 5.59 7.16
CA LEU A 88 18.31 7.03 6.96
C LEU A 88 18.77 7.86 8.14
N LYS A 89 18.53 7.40 9.36
CA LYS A 89 18.97 8.06 10.60
C LYS A 89 20.49 8.05 10.72
N LYS A 90 21.12 6.89 10.47
CA LYS A 90 22.58 6.74 10.51
C LYS A 90 23.28 7.65 9.50
N GLU A 91 22.72 7.79 8.31
CA GLU A 91 23.25 8.64 7.24
C GLU A 91 22.83 10.12 7.36
N ASN A 92 22.13 10.51 8.45
CA ASN A 92 21.59 11.85 8.69
C ASN A 92 20.71 12.38 7.53
N LYS A 93 19.98 11.48 6.87
CA LYS A 93 19.12 11.82 5.72
C LYS A 93 17.65 12.08 6.10
N ILE A 94 17.26 11.73 7.33
CA ILE A 94 15.93 11.97 7.85
C ILE A 94 15.91 13.11 8.84
N THR A 95 15.03 14.07 8.65
CA THR A 95 14.89 15.29 9.45
C THR A 95 13.41 15.59 9.70
N PRO A 96 13.08 16.55 10.58
CA PRO A 96 11.68 16.98 10.72
C PRO A 96 11.06 17.61 9.47
N LYS A 97 11.85 17.89 8.43
CA LYS A 97 11.42 18.38 7.12
C LYS A 97 11.36 17.25 6.08
N SER A 98 11.55 15.99 6.48
CA SER A 98 11.47 14.85 5.56
C SER A 98 10.02 14.37 5.42
N VAL A 99 9.66 14.00 4.18
CA VAL A 99 8.43 13.30 3.84
C VAL A 99 8.80 11.92 3.33
N VAL A 100 8.54 10.90 4.12
CA VAL A 100 8.79 9.49 3.74
C VAL A 100 7.56 8.94 3.04
N VAL A 101 7.74 8.29 1.90
CA VAL A 101 6.67 7.73 1.07
C VAL A 101 6.86 6.24 0.90
N LEU A 102 5.85 5.45 1.25
CA LEU A 102 5.79 4.01 1.05
C LEU A 102 4.85 3.66 -0.11
N PRO A 103 4.98 2.45 -0.69
CA PRO A 103 4.22 2.08 -1.87
C PRO A 103 2.75 1.73 -1.59
N GLU A 104 1.96 1.71 -2.65
CA GLU A 104 0.55 1.29 -2.65
C GLU A 104 0.38 -0.13 -2.11
N TYR A 105 -0.75 -0.40 -1.44
CA TYR A 105 -1.12 -1.70 -0.87
C TYR A 105 -0.17 -2.27 0.19
N ILE A 106 0.80 -1.49 0.67
CA ILE A 106 1.75 -1.97 1.68
C ILE A 106 1.04 -2.44 2.96
N GLY A 107 -0.09 -1.82 3.32
CA GLY A 107 -0.90 -2.22 4.48
C GLY A 107 -1.85 -3.39 4.21
N THR A 108 -2.17 -3.68 2.94
CA THR A 108 -3.22 -4.64 2.59
C THR A 108 -2.86 -6.09 2.91
N TRP A 109 -1.58 -6.43 2.78
CA TRP A 109 -1.09 -7.78 3.10
C TRP A 109 -1.09 -8.11 4.58
N LEU A 110 -1.36 -7.12 5.46
CA LEU A 110 -1.64 -7.34 6.89
C LEU A 110 -2.89 -8.22 7.12
N VAL A 111 -3.67 -8.49 6.08
CA VAL A 111 -4.76 -9.49 6.12
C VAL A 111 -4.26 -10.85 6.62
N THR A 112 -2.99 -11.18 6.40
CA THR A 112 -2.38 -12.44 6.86
C THR A 112 -1.72 -12.35 8.24
N ALA A 113 -1.76 -11.20 8.91
CA ALA A 113 -1.11 -11.04 10.21
C ALA A 113 -1.74 -11.95 11.28
N ASN A 114 -0.88 -12.56 12.08
CA ASN A 114 -1.22 -13.48 13.18
C ASN A 114 -2.06 -14.70 12.71
N GLU A 115 -1.78 -15.19 11.53
CA GLU A 115 -2.40 -16.40 10.99
C GLU A 115 -1.49 -17.63 11.14
N LYS A 116 -1.98 -18.81 10.72
CA LYS A 116 -1.21 -20.05 10.79
C LYS A 116 0.09 -19.93 10.00
N THR A 117 1.17 -20.49 10.56
CA THR A 117 2.50 -20.46 9.93
C THR A 117 2.55 -21.06 8.52
N GLU A 118 1.61 -21.94 8.21
CA GLU A 118 1.45 -22.57 6.90
C GLU A 118 1.13 -21.54 5.79
N ILE A 119 0.37 -20.47 6.10
CA ILE A 119 -0.02 -19.43 5.13
C ILE A 119 1.22 -18.82 4.48
N TYR A 120 2.25 -18.53 5.25
CA TYR A 120 3.47 -17.85 4.75
C TYR A 120 4.37 -18.75 3.90
N LYS A 121 4.09 -20.07 3.87
CA LYS A 121 4.84 -21.09 3.11
C LYS A 121 4.09 -21.57 1.88
N GLN A 122 2.88 -21.10 1.64
CA GLN A 122 2.11 -21.48 0.46
C GLN A 122 2.84 -21.09 -0.84
N PRO A 123 2.67 -21.85 -1.93
CA PRO A 123 3.35 -21.57 -3.18
C PRO A 123 2.74 -20.36 -3.93
N THR A 124 1.46 -20.08 -3.73
CA THR A 124 0.72 -19.04 -4.46
C THR A 124 -0.12 -18.18 -3.52
N VAL A 125 -0.46 -16.96 -3.95
CA VAL A 125 -1.40 -16.07 -3.26
C VAL A 125 -2.75 -16.77 -3.09
N ASP A 126 -3.26 -17.44 -4.11
CA ASP A 126 -4.54 -18.13 -4.04
C ASP A 126 -4.56 -19.25 -2.98
N ALA A 127 -3.50 -20.04 -2.89
CA ALA A 127 -3.38 -21.08 -1.86
C ALA A 127 -3.29 -20.46 -0.45
N ALA A 128 -2.55 -19.37 -0.29
CA ALA A 128 -2.45 -18.65 0.97
C ALA A 128 -3.81 -18.06 1.40
N MET A 129 -4.52 -17.42 0.47
CA MET A 129 -5.84 -16.83 0.73
C MET A 129 -6.90 -17.91 0.98
N THR A 130 -6.84 -19.05 0.29
CA THR A 130 -7.70 -20.20 0.57
C THR A 130 -7.48 -20.71 2.00
N THR A 131 -6.25 -20.89 2.42
CA THR A 131 -5.91 -21.30 3.80
C THR A 131 -6.43 -20.26 4.80
N LEU A 132 -6.26 -18.96 4.52
CA LEU A 132 -6.76 -17.87 5.34
C LEU A 132 -8.29 -17.93 5.50
N VAL A 133 -9.02 -18.17 4.42
CA VAL A 133 -10.50 -18.32 4.46
C VAL A 133 -10.90 -19.52 5.28
N ILE A 134 -10.27 -20.69 5.05
CA ILE A 134 -10.59 -21.94 5.77
C ILE A 134 -10.34 -21.78 7.29
N THR A 135 -9.33 -21.05 7.70
CA THR A 135 -9.03 -20.80 9.12
C THR A 135 -9.88 -19.70 9.76
N ASN A 136 -10.68 -18.98 8.97
CA ASN A 136 -11.53 -17.87 9.42
C ASN A 136 -12.97 -17.96 8.87
N LEU A 137 -13.49 -19.17 8.63
CA LEU A 137 -14.77 -19.41 7.93
C LEU A 137 -15.92 -18.57 8.46
N TYR A 138 -16.11 -18.49 9.77
CA TYR A 138 -17.20 -17.74 10.37
C TYR A 138 -17.15 -16.25 9.99
N LYS A 139 -15.97 -15.64 10.17
CA LYS A 139 -15.74 -14.21 9.82
C LYS A 139 -15.92 -13.98 8.33
N PHE A 140 -15.41 -14.92 7.50
CA PHE A 140 -15.51 -14.84 6.05
C PHE A 140 -16.97 -14.84 5.61
N PHE A 141 -17.79 -15.81 6.05
CA PHE A 141 -19.18 -15.91 5.62
C PHE A 141 -20.04 -14.73 6.10
N ILE A 142 -19.82 -14.21 7.32
CA ILE A 142 -20.52 -13.00 7.76
C ILE A 142 -20.24 -11.86 6.79
N ASN A 143 -18.99 -11.61 6.40
CA ASN A 143 -18.67 -10.54 5.49
C ASN A 143 -19.12 -10.84 4.05
N TYR A 144 -19.11 -12.09 3.62
CA TYR A 144 -19.60 -12.50 2.30
C TYR A 144 -21.10 -12.21 2.10
N PHE A 145 -21.92 -12.55 3.08
CA PHE A 145 -23.36 -12.31 2.99
C PHE A 145 -23.74 -10.83 3.11
N ASN A 146 -22.90 -10.03 3.76
CA ASN A 146 -23.12 -8.59 3.92
C ASN A 146 -22.33 -7.73 2.90
N ALA A 147 -21.68 -8.35 1.91
CA ALA A 147 -20.81 -7.66 0.97
C ALA A 147 -21.58 -6.67 0.06
N PRO A 148 -21.26 -5.36 0.08
CA PRO A 148 -21.80 -4.37 -0.85
C PRO A 148 -20.94 -4.26 -2.14
N ALA A 149 -20.42 -5.38 -2.63
CA ALA A 149 -19.51 -5.45 -3.76
C ALA A 149 -19.93 -6.53 -4.76
N THR A 150 -19.50 -6.39 -6.01
CA THR A 150 -19.78 -7.36 -7.08
C THR A 150 -18.99 -8.66 -6.81
N ASP A 151 -17.72 -8.56 -6.49
CA ASP A 151 -16.90 -9.69 -6.02
C ASP A 151 -16.99 -9.80 -4.50
N LYS A 152 -17.97 -10.59 -4.06
CA LYS A 152 -18.20 -10.84 -2.62
C LYS A 152 -17.07 -11.63 -1.96
N MET A 153 -16.34 -12.46 -2.72
CA MET A 153 -15.22 -13.24 -2.20
C MET A 153 -14.05 -12.33 -1.81
N LYS A 154 -13.61 -11.46 -2.73
CA LYS A 154 -12.55 -10.48 -2.45
C LYS A 154 -12.97 -9.52 -1.34
N TYR A 155 -14.23 -9.04 -1.37
CA TYR A 155 -14.76 -8.20 -0.30
C TYR A 155 -14.65 -8.87 1.06
N ALA A 156 -15.16 -10.10 1.19
CA ALA A 156 -15.14 -10.85 2.45
C ALA A 156 -13.72 -11.11 2.94
N LEU A 157 -12.80 -11.43 2.03
CA LEU A 157 -11.39 -11.66 2.32
C LEU A 157 -10.76 -10.44 3.01
N PHE A 158 -10.90 -9.24 2.43
CA PHE A 158 -10.30 -8.03 2.99
C PHE A 158 -11.06 -7.51 4.22
N SER A 159 -12.38 -7.74 4.29
CA SER A 159 -13.21 -7.22 5.39
C SER A 159 -13.12 -8.07 6.67
N MET A 160 -12.93 -9.39 6.56
CA MET A 160 -12.95 -10.29 7.73
C MET A 160 -11.84 -10.01 8.77
N LYS A 161 -10.75 -9.35 8.34
CA LYS A 161 -9.61 -8.97 9.18
C LYS A 161 -9.43 -7.45 9.28
N ALA A 162 -10.36 -6.67 8.72
CA ALA A 162 -10.19 -5.24 8.50
C ALA A 162 -9.85 -4.46 9.78
N LYS A 163 -10.50 -4.76 10.91
CA LYS A 163 -10.20 -4.12 12.20
C LYS A 163 -8.76 -4.38 12.63
N HIS A 164 -8.31 -5.63 12.57
CA HIS A 164 -6.95 -6.01 12.96
C HIS A 164 -5.89 -5.40 12.03
N MET A 165 -6.14 -5.40 10.71
CA MET A 165 -5.29 -4.72 9.73
C MET A 165 -5.15 -3.22 10.06
N CYS A 166 -6.27 -2.55 10.34
CA CYS A 166 -6.33 -1.13 10.68
C CYS A 166 -5.50 -0.82 11.92
N GLU A 167 -5.66 -1.61 13.00
CA GLU A 167 -4.93 -1.45 14.26
C GLU A 167 -3.41 -1.60 14.07
N ILE A 168 -2.94 -2.63 13.35
CA ILE A 168 -1.51 -2.83 13.06
C ILE A 168 -0.96 -1.69 12.19
N TYR A 169 -1.70 -1.30 11.15
CA TYR A 169 -1.30 -0.26 10.21
C TYR A 169 -1.12 1.08 10.94
N GLU A 170 -2.12 1.52 11.70
CA GLU A 170 -2.07 2.75 12.48
C GLU A 170 -0.93 2.72 13.51
N ALA A 171 -0.86 1.66 14.32
CA ALA A 171 0.17 1.53 15.37
C ALA A 171 1.57 1.57 14.78
N THR A 172 1.81 0.90 13.64
CA THR A 172 3.12 0.87 12.96
C THR A 172 3.53 2.24 12.50
N PHE A 173 2.70 2.92 11.70
CA PHE A 173 3.09 4.18 11.08
C PHE A 173 3.05 5.37 12.04
N SER A 174 2.12 5.38 12.99
CA SER A 174 2.09 6.35 14.08
C SER A 174 3.37 6.29 14.91
N GLN A 175 3.81 5.09 15.30
CA GLN A 175 5.02 4.91 16.06
C GLN A 175 6.27 5.30 15.27
N LEU A 176 6.41 4.89 14.01
CA LEU A 176 7.56 5.24 13.16
C LEU A 176 7.62 6.74 12.91
N ALA A 177 6.50 7.40 12.59
CA ALA A 177 6.46 8.85 12.38
C ALA A 177 6.90 9.63 13.63
N LYS A 178 6.48 9.19 14.81
CA LYS A 178 6.90 9.77 16.10
C LYS A 178 8.36 9.50 16.41
N GLU A 179 8.83 8.27 16.22
CA GLU A 179 10.21 7.83 16.55
C GLU A 179 11.25 8.55 15.70
N TYR A 180 10.96 8.75 14.40
CA TYR A 180 11.87 9.41 13.46
C TYR A 180 11.55 10.88 13.21
N ASN A 181 10.53 11.42 13.89
CA ASN A 181 10.12 12.82 13.84
C ASN A 181 9.97 13.36 12.40
N CYS A 182 9.28 12.63 11.54
CA CYS A 182 9.08 12.96 10.13
C CYS A 182 7.62 12.77 9.69
N VAL A 183 7.26 13.30 8.53
CA VAL A 183 5.99 12.97 7.89
C VAL A 183 6.11 11.63 7.19
N ILE A 184 5.13 10.74 7.36
CA ILE A 184 5.05 9.47 6.66
C ILE A 184 3.75 9.40 5.85
N VAL A 185 3.88 9.28 4.52
CA VAL A 185 2.82 8.78 3.65
C VAL A 185 2.90 7.26 3.71
N ALA A 186 1.97 6.64 4.41
CA ALA A 186 2.01 5.23 4.79
C ALA A 186 1.65 4.27 3.63
N GLY A 187 1.91 4.67 2.39
CA GLY A 187 1.46 3.95 1.20
C GLY A 187 -0.05 3.90 1.13
N SER A 188 -0.62 2.71 0.98
CA SER A 188 -2.07 2.54 1.08
C SER A 188 -2.49 1.19 1.66
N ILE A 189 -3.77 1.09 1.99
CA ILE A 189 -4.42 -0.09 2.53
C ILE A 189 -5.86 -0.20 2.00
N ALA A 190 -6.29 -1.41 1.61
CA ALA A 190 -7.67 -1.69 1.22
C ALA A 190 -8.51 -2.07 2.44
N LEU A 191 -9.41 -1.19 2.85
CA LEU A 191 -10.26 -1.37 4.02
C LEU A 191 -11.70 -0.86 3.77
N PRO A 192 -12.70 -1.43 4.47
CA PRO A 192 -14.05 -0.87 4.50
C PRO A 192 -14.05 0.54 5.05
N ASP A 193 -14.53 1.48 4.27
CA ASP A 193 -14.67 2.92 4.49
C ASP A 193 -13.99 3.48 5.74
N LEU A 194 -12.68 3.67 5.61
CA LEU A 194 -11.81 4.13 6.68
C LEU A 194 -12.10 5.59 7.01
N PHE A 195 -12.19 5.92 8.30
CA PHE A 195 -12.40 7.29 8.76
C PHE A 195 -11.58 7.58 10.04
N ILE A 196 -11.44 8.86 10.37
CA ILE A 196 -10.77 9.32 11.58
C ILE A 196 -11.84 9.60 12.62
N ASN A 197 -11.81 8.89 13.75
CA ASN A 197 -12.77 9.06 14.84
C ASN A 197 -12.49 10.33 15.67
N SER A 198 -13.36 10.62 16.64
CA SER A 198 -13.23 11.79 17.53
C SER A 198 -11.97 11.82 18.41
N LYS A 199 -11.29 10.67 18.55
CA LYS A 199 -10.01 10.55 19.27
C LYS A 199 -8.81 10.76 18.37
N GLY A 200 -9.02 10.94 17.05
CA GLY A 200 -7.97 11.07 16.04
C GLY A 200 -7.35 9.76 15.59
N CYS A 201 -8.01 8.63 15.85
CA CYS A 201 -7.58 7.29 15.44
C CYS A 201 -8.37 6.80 14.22
N LEU A 202 -7.78 5.84 13.49
CA LEU A 202 -8.46 5.18 12.37
C LEU A 202 -9.56 4.23 12.88
N GLU A 203 -10.69 4.27 12.21
CA GLU A 203 -11.78 3.31 12.37
C GLU A 203 -12.35 2.92 11.02
N ILE A 204 -12.93 1.71 10.93
CA ILE A 204 -13.62 1.21 9.76
C ILE A 204 -15.13 1.31 9.92
N THR A 205 -15.84 1.59 8.84
CA THR A 205 -17.30 1.51 8.81
C THR A 205 -17.71 0.03 8.61
N PRO A 206 -18.39 -0.60 9.57
CA PRO A 206 -18.87 -1.98 9.41
C PRO A 206 -19.72 -2.11 8.13
N ASN A 207 -19.43 -3.13 7.32
CA ASN A 207 -20.10 -3.38 6.03
C ASN A 207 -19.99 -2.20 5.04
N GLY A 208 -19.06 -1.28 5.24
CA GLY A 208 -18.78 -0.18 4.31
C GLY A 208 -18.17 -0.69 3.00
N LYS A 209 -18.24 0.12 1.94
CA LYS A 209 -17.51 -0.18 0.70
C LYS A 209 -16.02 -0.16 0.98
N ILE A 210 -15.27 -1.09 0.40
CA ILE A 210 -13.80 -1.04 0.47
C ILE A 210 -13.29 0.12 -0.38
N TYR A 211 -12.29 0.83 0.14
CA TYR A 211 -11.50 1.82 -0.60
C TYR A 211 -10.02 1.48 -0.45
N ASN A 212 -9.28 1.69 -1.52
CA ASN A 212 -7.82 1.78 -1.46
C ASN A 212 -7.47 3.16 -0.91
N THR A 213 -7.02 3.22 0.35
CA THR A 213 -6.89 4.46 1.11
C THR A 213 -5.45 4.69 1.56
N ALA A 214 -4.90 5.86 1.27
CA ALA A 214 -3.62 6.32 1.81
C ALA A 214 -3.84 7.22 3.03
N VAL A 215 -2.94 7.08 4.02
CA VAL A 215 -2.96 7.83 5.28
C VAL A 215 -1.64 8.56 5.45
N VAL A 216 -1.70 9.80 5.92
CA VAL A 216 -0.52 10.62 6.23
C VAL A 216 -0.38 10.75 7.75
N PHE A 217 0.79 10.38 8.28
CA PHE A 217 1.13 10.54 9.68
C PHE A 217 2.15 11.67 9.85
N GLY A 218 1.88 12.57 10.78
CA GLY A 218 2.78 13.67 11.12
C GLY A 218 3.89 13.27 12.11
N PRO A 219 4.88 14.15 12.32
CA PRO A 219 6.04 13.88 13.21
C PRO A 219 5.69 13.52 14.66
N GLY A 220 4.48 13.88 15.12
CA GLY A 220 3.96 13.47 16.45
C GLY A 220 3.28 12.10 16.46
N GLY A 221 3.26 11.38 15.33
CA GLY A 221 2.54 10.12 15.16
C GLY A 221 1.02 10.30 14.97
N LYS A 222 0.53 11.53 14.90
CA LYS A 222 -0.90 11.81 14.65
C LYS A 222 -1.20 11.78 13.16
N ILE A 223 -2.41 11.33 12.82
CA ILE A 223 -2.92 11.37 11.46
C ILE A 223 -3.14 12.82 11.03
N ILE A 224 -2.69 13.14 9.82
CA ILE A 224 -2.95 14.43 9.18
C ILE A 224 -4.12 14.24 8.20
N PRO A 225 -5.31 14.79 8.50
CA PRO A 225 -6.46 14.66 7.61
C PRO A 225 -6.26 15.48 6.31
N PRO A 226 -7.05 15.14 5.26
CA PRO A 226 -7.99 14.05 5.15
C PRO A 226 -7.34 12.72 4.73
N LEU A 227 -8.07 11.61 4.81
CA LEU A 227 -7.70 10.34 4.19
C LEU A 227 -7.85 10.45 2.67
N VAL A 228 -6.92 9.84 1.92
CA VAL A 228 -6.91 9.89 0.45
C VAL A 228 -7.39 8.55 -0.10
N LYS A 229 -8.51 8.55 -0.81
CA LYS A 229 -9.07 7.37 -1.48
C LYS A 229 -8.65 7.37 -2.95
N LYS A 230 -8.20 6.23 -3.47
CA LYS A 230 -7.87 6.06 -4.90
C LYS A 230 -9.06 6.45 -5.76
N ILE A 231 -8.84 7.34 -6.72
CA ILE A 231 -9.89 7.92 -7.56
C ILE A 231 -10.21 6.98 -8.73
N PHE A 232 -9.17 6.43 -9.35
CA PHE A 232 -9.23 5.61 -10.54
C PHE A 232 -8.73 4.18 -10.26
N PRO A 233 -9.49 3.34 -9.51
CA PRO A 233 -9.14 1.93 -9.35
C PRO A 233 -9.19 1.21 -10.69
N VAL A 234 -8.23 0.31 -10.95
CA VAL A 234 -8.19 -0.50 -12.17
C VAL A 234 -9.29 -1.58 -12.18
N ASP A 235 -9.54 -2.23 -13.32
CA ASP A 235 -10.64 -3.21 -13.48
C ASP A 235 -10.66 -4.27 -12.38
N ASP A 236 -9.51 -4.85 -12.06
CA ASP A 236 -9.38 -5.88 -11.02
C ASP A 236 -9.69 -5.37 -9.62
N GLU A 237 -9.59 -4.06 -9.40
CA GLU A 237 -9.95 -3.42 -8.14
C GLU A 237 -11.44 -3.04 -8.08
N GLN A 238 -12.04 -2.62 -9.21
CA GLN A 238 -13.42 -2.12 -9.27
C GLN A 238 -14.44 -3.15 -8.84
N VAL A 239 -14.13 -4.44 -8.98
CA VAL A 239 -15.04 -5.53 -8.58
C VAL A 239 -15.24 -5.63 -7.06
N PHE A 240 -14.31 -5.08 -6.26
CA PHE A 240 -14.40 -5.10 -4.80
C PHE A 240 -14.15 -3.74 -4.12
N SER A 241 -13.55 -2.77 -4.81
CA SER A 241 -13.19 -1.45 -4.29
C SER A 241 -13.99 -0.33 -4.96
N ALA A 242 -14.34 0.68 -4.19
CA ALA A 242 -15.04 1.87 -4.66
C ALA A 242 -14.06 2.99 -5.03
N CYS A 243 -14.51 3.90 -5.92
CA CYS A 243 -13.75 5.08 -6.35
C CYS A 243 -13.79 6.20 -5.31
N GLY A 244 -12.66 6.90 -5.14
CA GLY A 244 -12.62 8.24 -4.57
C GLY A 244 -13.24 9.27 -5.52
N LYS A 245 -13.11 10.56 -5.18
CA LYS A 245 -13.66 11.66 -5.99
C LYS A 245 -12.53 12.55 -6.51
N PRO A 246 -12.48 12.86 -7.83
CA PRO A 246 -11.43 13.68 -8.41
C PRO A 246 -11.32 15.09 -7.82
N ASP A 247 -12.46 15.66 -7.44
CA ASP A 247 -12.55 16.99 -6.84
C ASP A 247 -12.11 17.05 -5.36
N GLN A 248 -11.59 15.95 -4.83
CA GLN A 248 -11.19 15.82 -3.43
C GLN A 248 -9.71 15.48 -3.21
N THR A 249 -8.86 15.59 -4.25
CA THR A 249 -7.42 15.45 -4.05
C THR A 249 -6.91 16.54 -3.10
N PRO A 250 -6.39 16.19 -1.93
CA PRO A 250 -6.00 17.17 -0.92
C PRO A 250 -4.59 17.71 -1.13
N ILE A 251 -4.33 18.85 -0.51
CA ILE A 251 -2.99 19.39 -0.30
C ILE A 251 -2.66 19.27 1.19
N PHE A 252 -1.54 18.62 1.49
CA PHE A 252 -1.01 18.52 2.85
C PHE A 252 0.07 19.58 3.07
N SER A 253 -0.11 20.43 4.07
CA SER A 253 0.93 21.36 4.49
C SER A 253 1.96 20.62 5.34
N THR A 254 3.17 20.51 4.84
CA THR A 254 4.31 19.88 5.52
C THR A 254 5.42 20.89 5.75
N ARG A 255 6.43 20.54 6.55
CA ARG A 255 7.62 21.38 6.72
C ARG A 255 8.52 21.41 5.47
N ALA A 256 8.30 20.48 4.52
CA ALA A 256 8.98 20.45 3.23
C ALA A 256 8.25 21.24 2.15
N GLY A 257 7.02 21.69 2.41
CA GLY A 257 6.17 22.38 1.45
C GLY A 257 4.77 21.77 1.35
N ARG A 258 4.01 22.20 0.36
CA ARG A 258 2.64 21.78 0.07
C ARG A 258 2.68 20.51 -0.80
N MET A 259 2.27 19.40 -0.24
CA MET A 259 2.30 18.08 -0.85
C MET A 259 0.94 17.70 -1.44
N ALA A 260 0.90 17.31 -2.71
CA ALA A 260 -0.20 16.57 -3.29
C ALA A 260 0.05 15.06 -3.15
N LEU A 261 -1.00 14.28 -2.86
CA LEU A 261 -0.93 12.83 -2.73
C LEU A 261 -1.94 12.18 -3.66
N LEU A 262 -1.45 11.35 -4.59
CA LEU A 262 -2.22 10.53 -5.52
C LEU A 262 -1.87 9.06 -5.31
N ILE A 263 -2.74 8.15 -5.75
CA ILE A 263 -2.50 6.71 -5.62
C ILE A 263 -2.42 6.08 -7.02
N CYS A 264 -1.22 5.64 -7.42
CA CYS A 264 -0.98 4.79 -8.61
C CYS A 264 -1.62 5.35 -9.89
N ALA A 265 -2.68 4.68 -10.39
CA ALA A 265 -3.39 5.03 -11.61
C ALA A 265 -3.98 6.45 -11.60
N ASP A 266 -4.22 7.05 -10.44
CA ASP A 266 -4.66 8.45 -10.34
C ASP A 266 -3.69 9.40 -11.07
N SER A 267 -2.40 9.06 -11.06
CA SER A 267 -1.34 9.87 -11.67
C SER A 267 -1.43 10.00 -13.19
N TRP A 268 -2.25 9.18 -13.85
CA TRP A 268 -2.43 9.18 -15.30
C TRP A 268 -3.55 10.13 -15.77
N PHE A 269 -4.43 10.53 -14.86
CA PHE A 269 -5.63 11.29 -15.18
C PHE A 269 -5.46 12.77 -14.81
N PRO A 270 -5.67 13.71 -15.77
CA PRO A 270 -5.61 15.15 -15.47
C PRO A 270 -6.58 15.58 -14.38
N ASP A 271 -7.75 14.93 -14.28
CA ASP A 271 -8.77 15.26 -13.29
C ASP A 271 -8.30 15.09 -11.85
N ALA A 272 -7.41 14.10 -11.59
CA ALA A 272 -6.82 13.90 -10.27
C ALA A 272 -5.92 15.05 -9.81
N TYR A 273 -5.42 15.87 -10.74
CA TYR A 273 -4.58 17.03 -10.44
C TYR A 273 -5.39 18.35 -10.36
N SER A 274 -6.65 18.35 -10.74
CA SER A 274 -7.45 19.59 -10.92
C SER A 274 -7.49 20.48 -9.67
N THR A 275 -7.60 19.90 -8.48
CA THR A 275 -7.69 20.64 -7.21
C THR A 275 -6.34 21.16 -6.71
N VAL A 276 -5.24 20.51 -7.12
CA VAL A 276 -3.88 20.76 -6.62
C VAL A 276 -3.00 21.54 -7.61
N ALA A 277 -3.48 21.72 -8.86
CA ALA A 277 -2.76 22.42 -9.91
C ALA A 277 -2.37 23.84 -9.51
N GLY A 278 -1.08 24.18 -9.63
CA GLY A 278 -0.51 25.48 -9.25
C GLY A 278 -0.54 25.79 -7.75
N LYS A 279 -0.95 24.83 -6.92
CA LYS A 279 -1.06 25.03 -5.47
C LYS A 279 -0.11 24.11 -4.69
N ALA A 280 0.22 22.93 -5.21
CA ALA A 280 1.17 22.01 -4.61
C ALA A 280 2.59 22.32 -5.06
N ASP A 281 3.57 22.16 -4.17
CA ASP A 281 4.99 22.36 -4.45
C ASP A 281 5.61 21.05 -4.97
N PHE A 282 5.06 19.91 -4.56
CA PHE A 282 5.47 18.59 -5.04
C PHE A 282 4.33 17.57 -4.95
N VAL A 283 4.47 16.46 -5.69
CA VAL A 283 3.53 15.33 -5.68
C VAL A 283 4.22 14.04 -5.28
N VAL A 284 3.52 13.21 -4.49
CA VAL A 284 3.97 11.86 -4.12
C VAL A 284 2.92 10.83 -4.51
N ILE A 285 3.39 9.69 -5.03
CA ILE A 285 2.52 8.70 -5.64
C ILE A 285 2.94 7.29 -5.18
N PRO A 286 2.33 6.74 -4.13
CA PRO A 286 2.37 5.31 -3.86
C PRO A 286 1.79 4.52 -5.03
N SER A 287 2.52 3.51 -5.52
CA SER A 287 2.09 2.66 -6.64
C SER A 287 2.39 1.19 -6.41
N LEU A 288 1.62 0.35 -7.09
CA LEU A 288 1.87 -1.08 -7.24
C LEU A 288 1.79 -1.40 -8.73
N GLY A 289 2.85 -1.92 -9.29
CA GLY A 289 2.84 -2.53 -10.62
C GLY A 289 2.21 -3.92 -10.57
N GLY A 290 1.77 -4.41 -11.72
CA GLY A 290 1.21 -5.76 -11.84
C GLY A 290 2.24 -6.87 -11.56
N ALA A 291 2.03 -8.02 -12.20
CA ALA A 291 2.92 -9.18 -12.07
C ALA A 291 4.32 -8.93 -12.67
N ASP A 292 5.19 -9.92 -12.47
CA ASP A 292 6.54 -9.99 -13.04
C ASP A 292 6.54 -9.65 -14.54
N SER A 293 7.53 -8.86 -14.97
CA SER A 293 7.71 -8.41 -16.35
C SER A 293 6.67 -7.44 -16.92
N VAL A 294 5.72 -6.94 -16.10
CA VAL A 294 4.68 -6.00 -16.56
C VAL A 294 5.28 -4.73 -17.15
N TRP A 295 6.39 -4.24 -16.58
CA TRP A 295 7.03 -3.00 -17.06
C TRP A 295 7.45 -3.06 -18.53
N ASN A 296 7.89 -4.23 -18.99
CA ASN A 296 8.33 -4.45 -20.37
C ASN A 296 7.25 -5.09 -21.24
N ALA A 297 6.08 -5.41 -20.69
CA ALA A 297 4.96 -5.95 -21.45
C ALA A 297 4.35 -4.89 -22.39
N PRO A 298 3.71 -5.30 -23.50
CA PRO A 298 2.98 -4.37 -24.37
C PRO A 298 1.89 -3.63 -23.60
N TRP A 299 1.86 -2.31 -23.72
CA TRP A 299 0.83 -1.48 -23.09
C TRP A 299 -0.54 -1.72 -23.70
N ASN A 300 -1.50 -2.19 -22.91
CA ASN A 300 -2.86 -2.48 -23.35
C ASN A 300 -3.82 -1.27 -23.27
N GLY A 301 -3.31 -0.11 -22.89
CA GLY A 301 -4.13 1.10 -22.74
C GLY A 301 -4.55 1.36 -21.29
N TYR A 302 -5.47 2.28 -21.11
CA TYR A 302 -6.04 2.61 -19.82
C TYR A 302 -6.92 1.46 -19.32
N ASN A 303 -6.75 1.10 -18.05
CA ASN A 303 -7.43 -0.01 -17.40
C ASN A 303 -8.51 0.55 -16.46
N GLY A 304 -9.75 0.13 -16.64
CA GLY A 304 -10.90 0.50 -15.77
C GLY A 304 -11.58 1.81 -16.11
N PHE A 305 -10.92 2.71 -16.84
CA PHE A 305 -11.48 4.02 -17.23
C PHE A 305 -11.08 4.41 -18.64
N LYS A 306 -11.90 5.27 -19.26
CA LYS A 306 -11.59 5.81 -20.59
C LYS A 306 -10.32 6.65 -20.54
N ALA A 307 -9.46 6.46 -21.55
CA ALA A 307 -8.28 7.29 -21.72
C ALA A 307 -8.66 8.79 -21.84
N PRO A 308 -7.90 9.71 -21.22
CA PRO A 308 -8.03 11.14 -21.47
C PRO A 308 -7.89 11.48 -22.95
N ALA A 309 -8.52 12.58 -23.38
CA ALA A 309 -8.58 12.96 -24.79
C ALA A 309 -7.21 13.27 -25.44
N ASP A 310 -6.21 13.58 -24.61
CA ASP A 310 -4.84 13.89 -25.03
C ASP A 310 -3.92 12.67 -25.12
N VAL A 311 -4.45 11.46 -24.95
CA VAL A 311 -3.72 10.18 -25.05
C VAL A 311 -3.80 9.65 -26.48
N ASP A 312 -2.65 9.35 -27.05
CA ASP A 312 -2.55 8.69 -28.35
C ASP A 312 -2.83 7.18 -28.23
N THR A 313 -4.06 6.79 -28.51
CA THR A 313 -4.52 5.40 -28.44
C THR A 313 -3.95 4.52 -29.54
N THR A 314 -3.33 5.10 -30.59
CA THR A 314 -2.65 4.33 -31.64
C THR A 314 -1.38 3.64 -31.14
N LEU A 315 -0.91 4.02 -29.94
CA LEU A 315 0.26 3.42 -29.26
C LEU A 315 -0.06 2.15 -28.48
N TYR A 316 -1.34 1.79 -28.33
CA TYR A 316 -1.72 0.53 -27.69
C TYR A 316 -1.02 -0.65 -28.37
N ARG A 317 -0.37 -1.49 -27.56
CA ARG A 317 0.46 -2.64 -27.95
C ARG A 317 1.69 -2.31 -28.81
N LYS A 318 2.01 -1.04 -29.03
CA LYS A 318 3.21 -0.60 -29.78
C LYS A 318 4.32 -0.08 -28.88
N ILE A 319 4.00 0.31 -27.66
CA ILE A 319 4.97 0.68 -26.62
C ILE A 319 4.80 -0.23 -25.42
N THR A 320 5.78 -0.24 -24.52
CA THR A 320 5.70 -1.00 -23.29
C THR A 320 4.85 -0.27 -22.24
N GLU A 321 4.41 -1.01 -21.22
CA GLU A 321 3.73 -0.41 -20.04
C GLU A 321 4.64 0.65 -19.38
N GLY A 322 5.94 0.38 -19.27
CA GLY A 322 6.92 1.33 -18.75
C GLY A 322 7.02 2.60 -19.58
N ASP A 323 7.04 2.48 -20.92
CA ASP A 323 7.04 3.66 -21.81
C ASP A 323 5.76 4.49 -21.61
N ALA A 324 4.63 3.82 -21.41
CA ALA A 324 3.36 4.49 -21.15
C ALA A 324 3.35 5.20 -19.78
N TRP A 325 3.91 4.58 -18.73
CA TRP A 325 4.13 5.25 -17.44
C TRP A 325 4.96 6.52 -17.57
N ILE A 326 6.05 6.47 -18.33
CA ILE A 326 6.91 7.64 -18.60
C ILE A 326 6.13 8.72 -19.36
N LYS A 327 5.37 8.31 -20.38
CA LYS A 327 4.71 9.23 -21.31
C LYS A 327 3.43 9.87 -20.76
N TYR A 328 2.65 9.17 -19.94
CA TYR A 328 1.27 9.57 -19.62
C TYR A 328 0.99 9.75 -18.13
N SER A 329 1.90 9.37 -17.22
CA SER A 329 1.70 9.53 -15.78
C SER A 329 2.34 10.83 -15.23
N MET A 330 2.89 10.78 -14.02
CA MET A 330 3.46 11.91 -13.27
C MET A 330 4.37 12.81 -14.11
N GLY A 331 5.27 12.22 -14.91
CA GLY A 331 6.25 13.00 -15.71
C GLY A 331 5.61 13.98 -16.70
N ARG A 332 4.39 13.72 -17.14
CA ARG A 332 3.60 14.60 -17.99
C ARG A 332 2.61 15.44 -17.18
N ARG A 333 1.85 14.78 -16.31
CA ARG A 333 0.69 15.39 -15.63
C ARG A 333 1.08 16.42 -14.59
N ALA A 334 2.15 16.16 -13.84
CA ALA A 334 2.58 17.08 -12.79
C ALA A 334 3.08 18.42 -13.37
N PRO A 335 4.00 18.47 -14.38
CA PRO A 335 4.38 19.73 -15.03
C PRO A 335 3.20 20.48 -15.66
N GLN A 336 2.29 19.78 -16.34
CA GLN A 336 1.06 20.38 -16.88
C GLN A 336 0.21 21.04 -15.79
N SER A 337 0.30 20.52 -14.55
CA SER A 337 -0.38 21.04 -13.38
C SER A 337 0.48 22.03 -12.57
N LYS A 338 1.61 22.49 -13.11
CA LYS A 338 2.57 23.40 -12.45
C LYS A 338 3.13 22.83 -11.15
N ILE A 339 3.38 21.51 -11.13
CA ILE A 339 4.05 20.80 -10.05
C ILE A 339 5.34 20.21 -10.62
N HIS A 340 6.48 20.79 -10.25
CA HIS A 340 7.76 20.55 -10.90
C HIS A 340 8.62 19.48 -10.25
N ASN A 341 8.22 19.01 -9.05
CA ASN A 341 8.94 18.00 -8.28
C ASN A 341 7.98 16.90 -7.82
N GLY A 342 8.46 15.65 -7.78
CA GLY A 342 7.62 14.55 -7.35
C GLY A 342 8.35 13.21 -7.30
N LEU A 343 7.71 12.26 -6.65
CA LEU A 343 8.22 10.90 -6.49
C LEU A 343 7.08 9.89 -6.63
N ASN A 344 7.24 8.97 -7.58
CA ASN A 344 6.37 7.80 -7.69
C ASN A 344 7.16 6.58 -7.22
N ILE A 345 6.66 5.90 -6.18
CA ILE A 345 7.31 4.76 -5.54
C ILE A 345 6.48 3.50 -5.70
N PHE A 346 7.07 2.44 -6.26
CA PHE A 346 6.39 1.19 -6.53
C PHE A 346 6.66 0.14 -5.46
N PHE A 347 5.67 -0.69 -5.19
CA PHE A 347 5.82 -1.88 -4.36
C PHE A 347 6.82 -2.86 -4.98
N THR A 348 7.61 -3.53 -4.14
CA THR A 348 8.52 -4.60 -4.56
C THR A 348 8.55 -5.71 -3.53
N GLY A 349 8.73 -6.94 -3.97
CA GLY A 349 8.78 -8.10 -3.08
C GLY A 349 8.56 -9.42 -3.80
N ASP A 350 8.60 -10.49 -3.02
CA ASP A 350 8.18 -11.84 -3.40
C ASP A 350 7.03 -12.26 -2.45
N LEU A 351 5.79 -11.92 -2.82
CA LEU A 351 4.61 -12.28 -2.05
C LEU A 351 4.00 -13.54 -2.66
N TRP A 352 4.45 -14.69 -2.21
CA TRP A 352 4.17 -16.01 -2.80
C TRP A 352 4.60 -16.06 -4.27
N ASP A 353 3.68 -16.20 -5.21
CA ASP A 353 3.92 -16.12 -6.65
C ASP A 353 3.73 -14.70 -7.22
N LEU A 354 3.20 -13.77 -6.44
CA LEU A 354 3.10 -12.37 -6.85
C LEU A 354 4.46 -11.68 -6.69
N LYS A 355 4.99 -11.24 -7.82
CA LYS A 355 6.25 -10.50 -7.91
C LYS A 355 5.96 -9.12 -8.49
N PRO A 356 5.46 -8.19 -7.67
CA PRO A 356 5.11 -6.86 -8.17
C PRO A 356 6.34 -6.17 -8.72
N GLU A 357 6.21 -5.64 -9.93
CA GLU A 357 7.25 -4.91 -10.64
C GLU A 357 6.83 -3.46 -10.87
N GLY A 358 7.79 -2.57 -10.79
CA GLY A 358 7.63 -1.17 -11.10
C GLY A 358 8.93 -0.43 -10.83
N ARG A 359 9.15 0.66 -11.57
CA ARG A 359 10.36 1.47 -11.43
C ARG A 359 10.05 2.79 -10.77
N VAL A 360 10.91 3.22 -9.87
CA VAL A 360 10.78 4.53 -9.25
C VAL A 360 10.93 5.62 -10.32
N LEU A 361 9.98 6.55 -10.33
CA LEU A 361 10.00 7.74 -11.16
C LEU A 361 10.30 8.94 -10.25
N VAL A 362 11.34 9.68 -10.59
CA VAL A 362 11.74 10.91 -9.88
C VAL A 362 11.56 12.09 -10.84
N LEU A 363 10.67 13.01 -10.49
CA LEU A 363 10.48 14.29 -11.18
C LEU A 363 11.22 15.36 -10.41
N ARG A 364 12.18 16.03 -11.05
CA ARG A 364 12.90 17.16 -10.49
C ARG A 364 13.04 18.27 -11.53
N ASP A 365 12.54 19.45 -11.21
CA ASP A 365 12.57 20.61 -12.08
C ASP A 365 12.08 20.28 -13.51
N ASP A 366 10.93 19.58 -13.61
CA ASP A 366 10.31 19.05 -14.83
C ASP A 366 11.11 17.94 -15.55
N SER A 367 12.27 17.55 -15.05
CA SER A 367 13.06 16.44 -15.60
C SER A 367 12.68 15.14 -14.94
N LEU A 368 12.25 14.16 -15.75
CA LEU A 368 11.88 12.83 -15.26
C LEU A 368 13.08 11.86 -15.34
N THR A 369 13.44 11.27 -14.21
CA THR A 369 14.40 10.16 -14.13
C THR A 369 13.67 8.87 -13.77
N VAL A 370 13.96 7.79 -14.49
CA VAL A 370 13.45 6.45 -14.21
C VAL A 370 14.59 5.59 -13.68
N LEU A 371 14.41 5.03 -12.48
CA LEU A 371 15.45 4.15 -11.91
C LEU A 371 15.38 2.74 -12.49
N ALA A 372 16.50 2.04 -12.47
CA ALA A 372 16.56 0.61 -12.78
C ALA A 372 15.62 -0.19 -11.85
N PRO A 373 15.25 -1.45 -12.16
CA PRO A 373 14.47 -2.30 -11.27
C PRO A 373 15.05 -2.33 -9.85
N ALA A 374 14.16 -2.45 -8.85
CA ALA A 374 14.60 -2.52 -7.47
C ALA A 374 15.37 -3.82 -7.21
N PRO A 375 16.51 -3.76 -6.51
CA PRO A 375 17.19 -4.98 -6.10
C PRO A 375 16.43 -5.68 -4.97
N LYS A 376 16.69 -6.98 -4.78
CA LYS A 376 16.06 -7.79 -3.71
C LYS A 376 16.37 -7.32 -2.28
N GLN A 377 17.31 -6.39 -2.09
CA GLN A 377 17.55 -5.72 -0.82
C GLN A 377 16.58 -4.57 -0.56
N GLY A 378 15.82 -4.15 -1.58
CA GLY A 378 15.04 -2.93 -1.57
C GLY A 378 15.89 -1.68 -1.83
N ARG A 379 15.25 -0.53 -1.82
CA ARG A 379 15.85 0.76 -2.18
C ARG A 379 15.34 1.90 -1.32
N ILE A 380 16.20 2.87 -1.11
CA ILE A 380 15.85 4.22 -0.64
C ILE A 380 16.17 5.20 -1.78
N VAL A 381 15.26 6.11 -2.04
CA VAL A 381 15.43 7.22 -2.98
C VAL A 381 15.23 8.52 -2.22
N ASN A 382 16.22 9.39 -2.23
CA ASN A 382 16.18 10.68 -1.58
C ASN A 382 16.16 11.81 -2.63
N LEU A 383 15.08 12.60 -2.66
CA LEU A 383 14.94 13.78 -3.50
C LEU A 383 14.93 15.02 -2.63
N TYR A 384 16.00 15.81 -2.67
CA TYR A 384 16.04 17.12 -2.03
C TYR A 384 15.21 18.14 -2.82
N LEU A 385 14.39 18.87 -2.11
CA LEU A 385 13.57 19.93 -2.71
C LEU A 385 14.42 21.19 -2.93
N PRO A 386 14.22 21.89 -4.07
CA PRO A 386 15.00 23.06 -4.48
C PRO A 386 14.74 24.28 -3.62
#